data_74b57d2dc306b484d8de662001b14bae
#
_entry.id   74b57d2dc306b484d8de662001b14bae
#
_cell.length_a   1.000
_cell.length_b   1.000
_cell.length_c   1.000
_cell.angle_alpha   90.00
_cell.angle_beta   90.00
_cell.angle_gamma   90.00
#
_symmetry.space_group_name_H-M   'P 1'
#
loop_
_entity.id
_entity.type
_entity.pdbx_description
1 polymer ?
#
loop_
_entity_poly.entity_id
_entity_poly.type
_entity_poly.pdbx_seq_one_letter_code
_entity_poly.pdbx_strand_id
1 'polypeptide(L)'
;ISGGFNIYPSDLEAELRVHPDVADVAVVGVPSEQWGETPVAFVVRAADAATDAQTLQAWYNARAGKTQRLADLRFIDELPRSAIGKVLKRELRDLYLPPRN
;
A
#
# COMPACT_ATOMS: atom_id res chain seq x y z
N ILE A 1 -3.51 9.04 9.35
CA ILE A 1 -2.55 10.07 9.77
C ILE A 1 -1.32 9.38 10.33
N SER A 2 -0.15 9.74 9.84
CA SER A 2 1.11 9.17 10.29
C SER A 2 1.97 10.29 10.87
N GLY A 3 2.45 10.12 12.12
CA GLY A 3 3.30 11.09 12.79
C GLY A 3 2.69 12.47 12.92
N GLY A 4 1.37 12.56 13.03
CA GLY A 4 0.66 13.82 13.14
C GLY A 4 0.45 14.54 11.81
N PHE A 5 0.90 13.94 10.69
CA PHE A 5 0.72 14.49 9.34
C PHE A 5 -0.38 13.74 8.61
N ASN A 6 -1.13 14.47 7.80
CA ASN A 6 -2.17 13.86 7.00
C ASN A 6 -1.57 13.10 5.82
N ILE A 7 -1.92 11.82 5.72
CA ILE A 7 -1.57 10.99 4.58
C ILE A 7 -2.86 10.59 3.88
N TYR A 8 -2.90 10.85 2.58
CA TYR A 8 -4.06 10.50 1.78
C TYR A 8 -3.69 9.28 0.92
N PRO A 9 -4.27 8.10 1.21
CA PRO A 9 -3.93 6.90 0.45
C PRO A 9 -4.02 7.05 -1.06
N SER A 10 -4.97 7.85 -1.54
CA SER A 10 -5.11 8.09 -2.98
C SER A 10 -3.88 8.76 -3.60
N ASP A 11 -3.19 9.62 -2.85
CA ASP A 11 -1.97 10.26 -3.35
C ASP A 11 -0.83 9.25 -3.47
N LEU A 12 -0.70 8.36 -2.48
CA LEU A 12 0.31 7.32 -2.53
C LEU A 12 0.01 6.32 -3.66
N GLU A 13 -1.25 5.96 -3.83
CA GLU A 13 -1.68 5.08 -4.91
C GLU A 13 -1.35 5.67 -6.28
N ALA A 14 -1.64 6.96 -6.46
CA ALA A 14 -1.36 7.64 -7.73
C ALA A 14 0.14 7.62 -8.06
N GLU A 15 0.98 7.85 -7.07
CA GLU A 15 2.42 7.85 -7.26
C GLU A 15 2.95 6.45 -7.58
N LEU A 16 2.43 5.43 -6.90
CA LEU A 16 2.83 4.04 -7.18
C LEU A 16 2.41 3.59 -8.58
N ARG A 17 1.28 4.07 -9.07
CA ARG A 17 0.79 3.71 -10.41
C ARG A 17 1.68 4.23 -11.54
N VAL A 18 2.56 5.18 -11.25
CA VAL A 18 3.54 5.67 -12.24
C VAL A 18 4.53 4.58 -12.62
N HIS A 19 4.82 3.65 -11.71
CA HIS A 19 5.78 2.58 -11.98
C HIS A 19 5.20 1.57 -12.97
N PRO A 20 5.95 1.21 -14.02
CA PRO A 20 5.44 0.30 -15.06
C PRO A 20 5.12 -1.12 -14.57
N ASP A 21 5.72 -1.55 -13.45
CA ASP A 21 5.46 -2.87 -12.90
C ASP A 21 4.24 -2.93 -12.00
N VAL A 22 3.58 -1.81 -11.76
CA VAL A 22 2.36 -1.74 -10.93
C VAL A 22 1.14 -1.78 -11.85
N ALA A 23 0.39 -2.89 -11.79
CA ALA A 23 -0.87 -3.01 -12.53
C ALA A 23 -2.03 -2.42 -11.75
N ASP A 24 -2.02 -2.62 -10.42
CA ASP A 24 -3.05 -2.07 -9.54
C ASP A 24 -2.45 -1.90 -8.16
N VAL A 25 -3.04 -1.04 -7.34
CA VAL A 25 -2.54 -0.77 -6.01
C VAL A 25 -3.63 -0.25 -5.10
N ALA A 26 -3.54 -0.62 -3.82
CA ALA A 26 -4.35 -0.02 -2.77
C ALA A 26 -3.46 0.23 -1.56
N VAL A 27 -3.55 1.41 -1.00
CA VAL A 27 -2.82 1.78 0.21
C VAL A 27 -3.80 1.83 1.37
N VAL A 28 -3.45 1.16 2.46
CA VAL A 28 -4.28 1.10 3.67
C VAL A 28 -3.49 1.58 4.87
N GLY A 29 -4.19 2.14 5.86
CA GLY A 29 -3.59 2.47 7.14
C GLY A 29 -3.68 1.28 8.07
N VAL A 30 -2.57 0.95 8.72
CA VAL A 30 -2.53 -0.12 9.72
C VAL A 30 -2.04 0.46 11.04
N PRO A 31 -2.42 -0.14 12.18
CA PRO A 31 -1.99 0.37 13.49
C PRO A 31 -0.47 0.40 13.62
N SER A 32 0.03 1.45 14.26
CA SER A 32 1.44 1.63 14.55
C SER A 32 1.57 2.18 15.96
N GLU A 33 2.40 1.55 16.76
CA GLU A 33 2.65 2.03 18.13
C GLU A 33 3.29 3.43 18.13
N GLN A 34 4.14 3.68 17.15
CA GLN A 34 4.88 4.94 17.07
C GLN A 34 4.04 6.08 16.51
N TRP A 35 3.19 5.79 15.50
CA TRP A 35 2.52 6.82 14.71
C TRP A 35 1.00 6.81 14.81
N GLY A 36 0.43 5.87 15.57
CA GLY A 36 -1.01 5.62 15.58
C GLY A 36 -1.45 4.80 14.38
N GLU A 37 -1.12 5.26 13.20
CA GLU A 37 -1.43 4.55 11.95
C GLU A 37 -0.32 4.81 10.94
N THR A 38 -0.01 3.82 10.12
CA THR A 38 1.04 3.93 9.12
C THR A 38 0.58 3.29 7.79
N PRO A 39 1.04 3.80 6.64
CA PRO A 39 0.57 3.29 5.35
C PRO A 39 1.31 2.04 4.91
N VAL A 40 0.52 1.09 4.39
CA VAL A 40 1.02 -0.14 3.77
C VAL A 40 0.38 -0.25 2.39
N ALA A 41 1.17 -0.59 1.38
CA ALA A 41 0.68 -0.77 0.02
C ALA A 41 0.48 -2.24 -0.30
N PHE A 42 -0.63 -2.55 -0.96
CA PHE A 42 -0.86 -3.84 -1.60
C PHE A 42 -0.82 -3.62 -3.10
N VAL A 43 0.07 -4.30 -3.78
CA VAL A 43 0.34 -4.09 -5.20
C VAL A 43 0.07 -5.35 -6.00
N VAL A 44 -0.68 -5.19 -7.08
CA VAL A 44 -0.81 -6.22 -8.11
C VAL A 44 0.24 -5.91 -9.16
N ARG A 45 1.18 -6.82 -9.38
CA ARG A 45 2.23 -6.61 -10.37
C ARG A 45 1.70 -6.79 -11.78
N ALA A 46 2.24 -6.01 -12.71
CA ALA A 46 1.97 -6.21 -14.12
C ALA A 46 2.48 -7.59 -14.55
N ALA A 47 1.86 -8.15 -15.59
CA ALA A 47 2.35 -9.39 -16.19
C ALA A 47 3.81 -9.20 -16.60
N ASP A 48 4.63 -10.20 -16.38
CA ASP A 48 6.07 -10.18 -16.70
C ASP A 48 6.91 -9.22 -15.86
N ALA A 49 6.33 -8.60 -14.82
CA ALA A 49 7.10 -7.75 -13.92
C ALA A 49 8.07 -8.60 -13.09
N ALA A 50 9.31 -8.13 -12.98
CA ALA A 50 10.36 -8.83 -12.25
C ALA A 50 10.76 -8.15 -10.94
N THR A 51 10.25 -6.95 -10.68
CA THR A 51 10.57 -6.18 -9.48
C THR A 51 10.08 -6.90 -8.23
N ASP A 52 10.93 -6.99 -7.20
CA ASP A 52 10.50 -7.50 -5.91
C ASP A 52 9.91 -6.38 -5.04
N ALA A 53 9.26 -6.79 -3.95
CA ALA A 53 8.55 -5.84 -3.07
C ALA A 53 9.51 -4.83 -2.44
N GLN A 54 10.68 -5.27 -2.01
CA GLN A 54 11.68 -4.40 -1.40
C GLN A 54 12.17 -3.33 -2.36
N THR A 55 12.45 -3.71 -3.59
CA THR A 55 12.92 -2.79 -4.62
C THR A 55 11.85 -1.75 -4.95
N LEU A 56 10.61 -2.19 -5.10
CA LEU A 56 9.50 -1.28 -5.41
C LEU A 56 9.24 -0.31 -4.26
N GLN A 57 9.26 -0.82 -3.02
CA GLN A 57 9.09 0.05 -1.85
C GLN A 57 10.22 1.09 -1.76
N ALA A 58 11.46 0.69 -1.99
CA ALA A 58 12.60 1.61 -1.97
C ALA A 58 12.48 2.66 -3.07
N TRP A 59 12.04 2.27 -4.27
CA TRP A 59 11.81 3.19 -5.36
C TRP A 59 10.77 4.25 -4.96
N TYR A 60 9.66 3.80 -4.39
CA TYR A 60 8.61 4.71 -3.95
C TYR A 60 9.12 5.64 -2.83
N ASN A 61 9.74 5.07 -1.81
CA ASN A 61 10.19 5.84 -0.64
C ASN A 61 11.27 6.85 -0.98
N ALA A 62 12.08 6.58 -1.99
CA ALA A 62 13.08 7.54 -2.48
C ALA A 62 12.43 8.76 -3.14
N ARG A 63 11.24 8.60 -3.69
CA ARG A 63 10.48 9.68 -4.34
C ARG A 63 9.58 10.42 -3.37
N ALA A 64 9.15 9.74 -2.31
CA ALA A 64 8.17 10.29 -1.37
C ALA A 64 8.82 11.26 -0.38
N GLY A 65 8.06 12.23 0.06
CA GLY A 65 8.47 13.06 1.18
C GLY A 65 8.53 12.25 2.46
N LYS A 66 9.24 12.75 3.47
CA LYS A 66 9.47 12.06 4.74
C LYS A 66 8.17 11.59 5.41
N THR A 67 7.10 12.35 5.25
CA THR A 67 5.82 12.07 5.90
C THR A 67 4.93 11.14 5.10
N GLN A 68 5.36 10.73 3.89
CA GLN A 68 4.53 9.92 3.00
C GLN A 68 5.20 8.61 2.60
N ARG A 69 6.13 8.14 3.41
CA ARG A 69 6.80 6.87 3.16
C ARG A 69 5.91 5.71 3.52
N LEU A 70 6.03 4.64 2.73
CA LEU A 70 5.39 3.38 3.06
C LEU A 70 6.15 2.66 4.17
N ALA A 71 5.41 2.11 5.14
CA ALA A 71 6.00 1.24 6.15
C ALA A 71 6.28 -0.15 5.60
N ASP A 72 5.46 -0.59 4.64
CA ASP A 72 5.62 -1.91 4.02
C ASP A 72 4.92 -1.92 2.66
N LEU A 73 5.31 -2.87 1.83
CA LEU A 73 4.68 -3.10 0.54
C LEU A 73 4.59 -4.60 0.31
N ARG A 74 3.42 -5.09 -0.02
CA ARG A 74 3.19 -6.50 -0.28
C ARG A 74 2.55 -6.69 -1.64
N PHE A 75 2.93 -7.78 -2.31
CA PHE A 75 2.28 -8.17 -3.54
C PHE A 75 1.05 -9.01 -3.23
N ILE A 76 0.05 -8.86 -4.07
CA ILE A 76 -1.19 -9.63 -4.00
C ILE A 76 -1.62 -9.95 -5.43
N ASP A 77 -2.25 -11.10 -5.63
CA ASP A 77 -2.66 -11.52 -6.98
C ASP A 77 -3.77 -10.64 -7.54
N GLU A 78 -4.72 -10.28 -6.69
CA GLU A 78 -5.77 -9.33 -7.06
C GLU A 78 -6.27 -8.61 -5.83
N LEU A 79 -6.78 -7.40 -6.00
CA LEU A 79 -7.36 -6.65 -4.90
C LEU A 79 -8.79 -7.10 -4.65
N PRO A 80 -9.18 -7.33 -3.38
CA PRO A 80 -10.58 -7.65 -3.07
C PRO A 80 -11.48 -6.47 -3.43
N ARG A 81 -12.57 -6.75 -4.14
CA ARG A 81 -13.50 -5.72 -4.58
C ARG A 81 -14.93 -6.12 -4.31
N SER A 82 -15.76 -5.11 -4.04
CA SER A 82 -17.20 -5.30 -3.92
C SER A 82 -17.82 -5.51 -5.32
N ALA A 83 -19.11 -5.84 -5.33
CA ALA A 83 -19.85 -6.05 -6.58
C ALA A 83 -19.81 -4.81 -7.51
N ILE A 84 -19.66 -3.61 -6.95
CA ILE A 84 -19.57 -2.38 -7.73
C ILE A 84 -18.15 -1.98 -8.07
N GLY A 85 -17.17 -2.85 -7.78
CA GLY A 85 -15.77 -2.62 -8.13
C GLY A 85 -14.96 -1.81 -7.14
N LYS A 86 -15.49 -1.49 -5.98
CA LYS A 86 -14.77 -0.74 -4.96
C LYS A 86 -13.82 -1.65 -4.20
N VAL A 87 -12.57 -1.22 -4.02
CA VAL A 87 -11.58 -1.98 -3.25
C VAL A 87 -12.01 -2.07 -1.79
N LEU A 88 -12.00 -3.29 -1.25
CA LEU A 88 -12.40 -3.57 0.13
C LEU A 88 -11.17 -3.47 1.03
N LYS A 89 -10.81 -2.24 1.40
CA LYS A 89 -9.59 -1.98 2.17
C LYS A 89 -9.58 -2.64 3.54
N ARG A 90 -10.75 -2.85 4.13
CA ARG A 90 -10.85 -3.56 5.41
C ARG A 90 -10.31 -4.98 5.30
N GLU A 91 -10.61 -5.66 4.19
CA GLU A 91 -10.08 -7.01 3.97
C GLU A 91 -8.57 -7.01 3.81
N LEU A 92 -8.02 -5.98 3.18
CA LEU A 92 -6.56 -5.84 3.06
C LEU A 92 -5.90 -5.64 4.42
N ARG A 93 -6.49 -4.82 5.28
CA ARG A 93 -5.98 -4.64 6.64
C ARG A 93 -6.01 -5.95 7.41
N ASP A 94 -7.08 -6.72 7.26
CA ASP A 94 -7.22 -8.00 7.95
C ASP A 94 -6.18 -9.02 7.47
N LEU A 95 -5.81 -8.98 6.20
CA LEU A 95 -4.73 -9.81 5.66
C LEU A 95 -3.39 -9.44 6.26
N TYR A 96 -3.15 -8.16 6.47
CA TYR A 96 -1.89 -7.66 7.02
C TYR A 96 -1.78 -7.94 8.51
N LEU A 97 -2.88 -7.76 9.23
CA LEU A 97 -2.96 -7.95 10.68
C LEU A 97 -3.99 -9.04 10.98
N PRO A 98 -3.62 -10.33 10.81
CA PRO A 98 -4.57 -11.40 11.08
C PRO A 98 -5.07 -11.33 12.51
N PRO A 99 -6.33 -11.74 12.76
CA PRO A 99 -6.91 -11.66 14.10
C PRO A 99 -6.10 -12.48 15.10
N ARG A 100 -6.00 -11.94 16.30
CA ARG A 100 -5.35 -12.65 17.40
C ARG A 100 -6.33 -13.68 17.99
N ASN A 101 -5.79 -14.81 18.31
CA ASN A 101 -6.54 -15.85 19.00
C ASN A 101 -6.34 -15.74 20.52
#